data_721d3f451271a7cf5916131f4d4dfa05
#
_entry.id   721d3f451271a7cf5916131f4d4dfa05
#
_cell.length_a   1.000
_cell.length_b   1.000
_cell.length_c   1.000
_cell.angle_alpha   90.00
_cell.angle_beta   90.00
_cell.angle_gamma   90.00
#
_symmetry.space_group_name_H-M   'P 1'
#
loop_
_entity.id
_entity.type
_entity.pdbx_description
1 polymer ?
#
loop_
_entity_poly.entity_id
_entity_poly.type
_entity_poly.pdbx_seq_one_letter_code
_entity_poly.pdbx_strand_id
1 'polypeptide(L)'
;FNSQGKNYSHTHSNFYYSANVLAMYKKWMFIGQIQPFDEKLYGETLTKSGNYHYLAIQYNTDNFSFGIGAFNPFRNVSRTIIENKNNQSPFRRESFSSASQTIVATLTWNFSFGKTHNSSSKSIENKDTDYGIKSSYK
;
A
#
# COMPACT_ATOMS: atom_id res chain seq x y z
N PHE A 1 22.33 5.89 -1.69
CA PHE A 1 22.23 6.86 -2.78
C PHE A 1 23.42 7.81 -2.75
N ASN A 2 24.01 8.06 -3.92
CA ASN A 2 25.20 8.90 -4.09
C ASN A 2 24.91 9.99 -5.13
N SER A 3 25.21 11.25 -4.81
CA SER A 3 25.10 12.38 -5.73
C SER A 3 26.46 13.02 -5.92
N GLN A 4 26.89 13.17 -7.17
CA GLN A 4 28.18 13.72 -7.56
C GLN A 4 28.00 14.88 -8.53
N GLY A 5 28.75 15.95 -8.34
CA GLY A 5 28.87 17.08 -9.24
C GLY A 5 30.35 17.44 -9.51
N LYS A 6 30.61 18.45 -10.34
CA LYS A 6 31.97 18.83 -10.74
C LYS A 6 32.92 19.09 -9.57
N ASN A 7 32.42 19.61 -8.46
CA ASN A 7 33.22 20.07 -7.31
C ASN A 7 32.82 19.43 -5.97
N TYR A 8 31.88 18.46 -5.95
CA TYR A 8 31.43 17.86 -4.71
C TYR A 8 30.93 16.44 -4.94
N SER A 9 31.01 15.64 -3.89
CA SER A 9 30.41 14.30 -3.80
C SER A 9 29.74 14.15 -2.46
N HIS A 10 28.46 13.75 -2.46
CA HIS A 10 27.71 13.45 -1.25
C HIS A 10 27.25 12.00 -1.28
N THR A 11 27.61 11.28 -0.22
CA THR A 11 27.10 9.93 0.02
C THR A 11 26.12 10.00 1.17
N HIS A 12 24.91 9.53 0.94
CA HIS A 12 23.88 9.41 1.98
C HIS A 12 23.45 7.95 2.09
N SER A 13 23.61 7.40 3.28
CA SER A 13 23.09 6.08 3.62
C SER A 13 21.86 6.25 4.51
N ASN A 14 20.74 5.71 4.09
CA ASN A 14 19.49 5.77 4.82
C ASN A 14 19.00 4.36 5.15
N PHE A 15 18.61 4.17 6.39
CA PHE A 15 17.92 2.97 6.84
C PHE A 15 16.42 3.25 6.88
N TYR A 16 15.71 2.69 5.90
CA TYR A 16 14.26 2.78 5.81
C TYR A 16 13.62 1.53 6.41
N TYR A 17 12.66 1.72 7.31
CA TYR A 17 11.84 0.64 7.81
C TYR A 17 10.38 1.08 7.98
N SER A 18 9.49 0.15 7.76
CA SER A 18 8.06 0.30 8.04
C SER A 18 7.54 -0.99 8.66
N ALA A 19 6.59 -0.87 9.55
CA ALA A 19 5.87 -1.99 10.10
C ALA A 19 4.39 -1.90 9.70
N ASN A 20 3.85 -2.99 9.20
CA ASN A 20 2.44 -3.12 8.85
C ASN A 20 1.86 -4.30 9.62
N VAL A 21 0.72 -4.08 10.24
CA VAL A 21 -0.04 -5.10 10.94
C VAL A 21 -1.42 -5.20 10.33
N LEU A 22 -1.81 -6.40 9.95
CA LEU A 22 -3.16 -6.73 9.50
C LEU A 22 -3.68 -7.85 10.38
N ALA A 23 -4.75 -7.59 11.10
CA ALA A 23 -5.41 -8.59 11.92
C ALA A 23 -6.88 -8.74 11.47
N MET A 24 -7.36 -9.97 11.37
CA MET A 24 -8.72 -10.29 10.99
C MET A 24 -9.38 -11.13 12.07
N TYR A 25 -10.59 -10.73 12.46
CA TYR A 25 -11.41 -11.51 13.38
C TYR A 25 -12.87 -11.48 12.92
N LYS A 26 -13.37 -12.62 12.47
CA LYS A 26 -14.72 -12.75 11.87
C LYS A 26 -14.89 -11.76 10.71
N LYS A 27 -15.78 -10.79 10.88
CA LYS A 27 -16.09 -9.73 9.90
C LYS A 27 -15.29 -8.44 10.11
N TRP A 28 -14.43 -8.41 11.13
CA TRP A 28 -13.61 -7.27 11.47
C TRP A 28 -12.20 -7.39 10.89
N MET A 29 -11.70 -6.29 10.37
CA MET A 29 -10.33 -6.13 9.89
C MET A 29 -9.70 -4.93 10.60
N PHE A 30 -8.51 -5.13 11.16
CA PHE A 30 -7.71 -4.11 11.82
C PHE A 30 -6.45 -3.89 11.01
N ILE A 31 -6.15 -2.65 10.71
CA ILE A 31 -4.97 -2.26 9.92
C ILE A 31 -4.16 -1.29 10.78
N GLY A 32 -2.88 -1.59 10.93
CA GLY A 32 -1.90 -0.72 11.56
C GLY A 32 -0.69 -0.54 10.67
N GLN A 33 -0.25 0.69 10.49
CA GLN A 33 0.96 1.01 9.76
C GLN A 33 1.76 2.06 10.51
N ILE A 34 3.06 1.85 10.62
CA ILE A 34 3.98 2.81 11.19
C ILE A 34 5.23 2.92 10.32
N GLN A 35 5.62 4.16 10.04
CA GLN A 35 6.85 4.52 9.35
C GLN A 35 7.50 5.65 10.14
N PRO A 36 8.55 5.39 10.92
CA PRO A 36 9.08 6.36 11.87
C PRO A 36 9.71 7.58 11.23
N PHE A 37 10.37 7.43 10.10
CA PHE A 37 10.96 8.54 9.34
C PHE A 37 11.21 8.16 7.89
N ASP A 38 11.32 9.17 7.05
CA ASP A 38 11.66 9.05 5.63
C ASP A 38 12.69 10.12 5.29
N GLU A 39 13.83 9.71 4.73
CA GLU A 39 14.88 10.60 4.27
C GLU A 39 15.15 10.36 2.80
N LYS A 40 15.13 11.42 1.99
CA LYS A 40 15.36 11.35 0.55
C LYS A 40 16.41 12.35 0.13
N LEU A 41 17.39 11.90 -0.64
CA LEU A 41 18.40 12.75 -1.23
C LEU A 41 18.07 12.99 -2.71
N TYR A 42 17.86 14.23 -3.07
CA TYR A 42 17.63 14.69 -4.43
C TYR A 42 18.78 15.62 -4.85
N GLY A 43 19.75 15.09 -5.60
CA GLY A 43 20.96 15.86 -5.90
C GLY A 43 21.72 16.25 -4.63
N GLU A 44 21.79 17.53 -4.35
CA GLU A 44 22.43 18.10 -3.14
C GLU A 44 21.47 18.31 -1.97
N THR A 45 20.18 18.11 -2.21
CA THR A 45 19.13 18.41 -1.22
C THR A 45 18.70 17.16 -0.51
N LEU A 46 18.84 17.15 0.82
CA LEU A 46 18.35 16.12 1.70
C LEU A 46 17.01 16.57 2.31
N THR A 47 15.99 15.79 2.07
CA THR A 47 14.66 15.98 2.66
C THR A 47 14.42 14.92 3.72
N LYS A 48 14.09 15.36 4.93
CA LYS A 48 13.71 14.49 6.05
C LYS A 48 12.27 14.75 6.41
N SER A 49 11.43 13.72 6.29
CA SER A 49 10.03 13.76 6.68
C SER A 49 9.82 13.14 8.05
N GLY A 50 8.81 13.61 8.75
CA GLY A 50 8.45 13.06 10.06
C GLY A 50 7.76 11.72 9.97
N ASN A 51 7.48 11.16 11.15
CA ASN A 51 6.80 9.88 11.31
C ASN A 51 5.42 9.89 10.64
N TYR A 52 5.09 8.76 10.05
CA TYR A 52 3.76 8.46 9.54
C TYR A 52 3.21 7.25 10.27
N HIS A 53 1.98 7.34 10.71
CA HIS A 53 1.25 6.19 11.24
C HIS A 53 -0.22 6.25 10.84
N TYR A 54 -0.76 5.09 10.61
CA TYR A 54 -2.14 4.88 10.18
C TYR A 54 -2.75 3.75 10.99
N LEU A 55 -3.94 3.96 11.48
CA LEU A 55 -4.76 2.95 12.14
C LEU A 55 -6.14 2.93 11.49
N ALA A 56 -6.65 1.76 11.21
CA ALA A 56 -8.01 1.60 10.72
C ALA A 56 -8.67 0.34 11.28
N ILE A 57 -9.97 0.43 11.37
CA ILE A 57 -10.86 -0.70 11.64
C ILE A 57 -11.92 -0.74 10.56
N GLN A 58 -12.20 -1.91 10.03
CA GLN A 58 -13.19 -2.13 8.99
C GLN A 58 -14.07 -3.32 9.36
N TYR A 59 -15.37 -3.16 9.14
CA TYR A 59 -16.36 -4.21 9.26
C TYR A 59 -16.85 -4.59 7.87
N ASN A 60 -16.79 -5.88 7.53
CA ASN A 60 -17.12 -6.41 6.21
C ASN A 60 -18.31 -7.36 6.31
N THR A 61 -19.28 -7.17 5.40
CA THR A 61 -20.38 -8.10 5.14
C THR A 61 -20.37 -8.48 3.66
N ASP A 62 -21.25 -9.37 3.25
CA ASP A 62 -21.36 -9.80 1.86
C ASP A 62 -21.75 -8.64 0.92
N ASN A 63 -22.55 -7.71 1.41
CA ASN A 63 -23.12 -6.64 0.59
C ASN A 63 -22.51 -5.26 0.87
N PHE A 64 -21.95 -5.02 2.05
CA PHE A 64 -21.35 -3.73 2.38
C PHE A 64 -20.12 -3.87 3.28
N SER A 65 -19.25 -2.89 3.21
CA SER A 65 -18.19 -2.69 4.19
C SER A 65 -18.19 -1.26 4.72
N PHE A 66 -17.94 -1.12 6.00
CA PHE A 66 -17.79 0.16 6.66
C PHE A 66 -16.44 0.20 7.37
N GLY A 67 -15.70 1.29 7.18
CA GLY A 67 -14.40 1.49 7.78
C GLY A 67 -14.22 2.88 8.36
N ILE A 68 -13.46 2.95 9.43
CA ILE A 68 -12.91 4.18 9.99
C ILE A 68 -11.41 4.04 10.08
N GLY A 69 -10.69 5.04 9.57
CA GLY A 69 -9.25 5.13 9.63
C GLY A 69 -8.79 6.49 10.12
N ALA A 70 -7.62 6.51 10.74
CA ALA A 70 -6.99 7.74 11.20
C ALA A 70 -5.52 7.78 10.77
N PHE A 71 -5.14 8.84 10.08
CA PHE A 71 -3.76 9.16 9.77
C PHE A 71 -3.17 9.98 10.91
N ASN A 72 -1.98 9.64 11.33
CA ASN A 72 -1.25 10.29 12.42
C ASN A 72 -2.08 10.54 13.69
N PRO A 73 -2.87 9.57 14.20
CA PRO A 73 -3.79 9.80 15.33
C PRO A 73 -3.08 10.28 16.60
N PHE A 74 -1.79 9.97 16.75
CA PHE A 74 -1.01 10.31 17.94
C PHE A 74 -0.13 11.55 17.76
N ARG A 75 -0.20 12.23 16.61
CA ARG A 75 0.65 13.36 16.30
C ARG A 75 -0.09 14.44 15.51
N ASN A 76 -0.20 15.60 16.09
CA ASN A 76 -0.89 16.76 15.49
C ASN A 76 0.04 17.67 14.66
N VAL A 77 1.36 17.50 14.76
CA VAL A 77 2.34 18.32 14.03
C VAL A 77 3.31 17.42 13.27
N SER A 78 3.42 17.62 11.98
CA SER A 78 4.46 17.02 11.14
C SER A 78 5.58 18.01 10.90
N ARG A 79 6.83 17.57 11.03
CA ARG A 79 8.03 18.35 10.78
C ARG A 79 8.72 17.83 9.54
N THR A 80 9.00 18.72 8.60
CA THR A 80 9.80 18.44 7.41
C THR A 80 11.04 19.31 7.43
N ILE A 81 12.21 18.72 7.25
CA ILE A 81 13.49 19.39 7.19
C ILE A 81 14.03 19.22 5.78
N ILE A 82 14.42 20.31 5.15
CA ILE A 82 15.08 20.34 3.85
C ILE A 82 16.44 20.98 4.05
N GLU A 83 17.49 20.23 3.76
CA GLU A 83 18.89 20.67 3.90
C GLU A 83 19.57 20.60 2.54
N ASN A 84 20.20 21.71 2.12
CA ASN A 84 21.15 21.69 1.02
C ASN A 84 22.56 21.54 1.60
N LYS A 85 23.26 20.49 1.15
CA LYS A 85 24.61 20.16 1.59
C LYS A 85 25.70 20.70 0.66
N ASN A 86 25.35 21.59 -0.25
CA ASN A 86 26.33 22.24 -1.12
C ASN A 86 27.19 23.22 -0.30
N ASN A 87 28.52 23.10 -0.41
CA ASN A 87 29.45 23.98 0.28
C ASN A 87 29.38 25.44 -0.17
N GLN A 88 28.90 25.70 -1.38
CA GLN A 88 28.80 27.06 -1.93
C GLN A 88 27.52 27.79 -1.51
N SER A 89 26.45 27.03 -1.21
CA SER A 89 25.15 27.60 -0.84
C SER A 89 24.41 26.70 0.14
N PRO A 90 24.95 26.52 1.34
CA PRO A 90 24.31 25.69 2.34
C PRO A 90 23.04 26.36 2.86
N PHE A 91 21.94 25.62 2.93
CA PHE A 91 20.74 26.11 3.60
C PHE A 91 20.03 24.97 4.34
N ARG A 92 19.30 25.36 5.38
CA ARG A 92 18.39 24.47 6.09
C ARG A 92 17.05 25.18 6.26
N ARG A 93 15.99 24.51 5.84
CA ARG A 93 14.60 24.96 6.04
C ARG A 93 13.87 23.94 6.87
N GLU A 94 13.18 24.39 7.89
CA GLU A 94 12.24 23.57 8.66
C GLU A 94 10.82 24.08 8.42
N SER A 95 9.92 23.18 8.12
CA SER A 95 8.49 23.45 8.01
C SER A 95 7.69 22.57 8.93
N PHE A 96 6.69 23.14 9.56
CA PHE A 96 5.77 22.46 10.45
C PHE A 96 4.37 22.52 9.86
N SER A 97 3.69 21.37 9.82
CA SER A 97 2.30 21.27 9.42
C SER A 97 1.47 20.81 10.60
N SER A 98 0.51 21.61 10.99
CA SER A 98 -0.43 21.30 12.07
C SER A 98 -1.60 20.39 11.63
N ALA A 99 -1.82 20.24 10.32
CA ALA A 99 -2.91 19.43 9.76
C ALA A 99 -2.45 18.00 9.42
N SER A 100 -1.69 17.36 10.30
CA SER A 100 -1.21 16.00 10.05
C SER A 100 -2.19 14.92 10.48
N GLN A 101 -3.15 15.23 11.35
CA GLN A 101 -4.19 14.31 11.77
C GLN A 101 -5.36 14.34 10.80
N THR A 102 -5.78 13.19 10.32
CA THR A 102 -6.93 13.07 9.42
C THR A 102 -7.71 11.82 9.78
N ILE A 103 -9.02 11.97 9.93
CA ILE A 103 -9.94 10.85 10.12
C ILE A 103 -10.68 10.63 8.80
N VAL A 104 -10.74 9.38 8.36
CA VAL A 104 -11.42 8.96 7.15
C VAL A 104 -12.47 7.92 7.49
N ALA A 105 -13.69 8.13 7.04
CA ALA A 105 -14.74 7.12 7.07
C ALA A 105 -15.01 6.64 5.65
N THR A 106 -15.13 5.33 5.48
CA THR A 106 -15.39 4.69 4.19
C THR A 106 -16.60 3.80 4.29
N LEU A 107 -17.53 3.95 3.35
CA LEU A 107 -18.65 3.05 3.15
C LEU A 107 -18.62 2.53 1.73
N THR A 108 -18.57 1.22 1.57
CA THR A 108 -18.64 0.56 0.28
C THR A 108 -19.88 -0.33 0.25
N TRP A 109 -20.68 -0.20 -0.80
CA TRP A 109 -21.85 -1.03 -0.99
C TRP A 109 -21.74 -1.75 -2.33
N ASN A 110 -21.82 -3.08 -2.30
CA ASN A 110 -21.77 -3.93 -3.47
C ASN A 110 -23.19 -4.29 -3.92
N PHE A 111 -23.57 -3.84 -5.10
CA PHE A 111 -24.84 -4.19 -5.72
C PHE A 111 -24.58 -5.24 -6.78
N SER A 112 -25.28 -6.34 -6.74
CA SER A 112 -25.34 -7.28 -7.86
C SER A 112 -26.75 -7.29 -8.44
N PHE A 113 -26.88 -6.80 -9.67
CA PHE A 113 -28.11 -6.88 -10.45
C PHE A 113 -27.96 -7.99 -11.48
N GLY A 114 -28.86 -8.96 -11.47
CA GLY A 114 -28.91 -10.03 -12.46
C GLY A 114 -29.04 -11.41 -11.84
N LYS A 115 -29.50 -12.37 -12.64
CA LYS A 115 -29.50 -13.78 -12.29
C LYS A 115 -28.05 -14.26 -12.28
N THR A 116 -27.57 -14.76 -11.17
CA THR A 116 -26.33 -15.53 -11.14
C THR A 116 -26.55 -16.78 -11.97
N HIS A 117 -26.02 -16.79 -13.17
CA HIS A 117 -25.88 -18.03 -13.92
C HIS A 117 -24.75 -18.82 -13.25
N ASN A 118 -25.13 -19.75 -12.41
CA ASN A 118 -24.20 -20.83 -12.09
C ASN A 118 -23.95 -21.55 -13.40
N SER A 119 -22.82 -21.30 -14.03
CA SER A 119 -22.28 -22.18 -15.04
C SER A 119 -22.01 -23.52 -14.36
N SER A 120 -23.01 -24.39 -14.35
CA SER A 120 -22.75 -25.79 -14.09
C SER A 120 -21.71 -26.19 -15.12
N SER A 121 -20.51 -26.48 -14.71
CA SER A 121 -19.55 -27.20 -15.53
C SER A 121 -20.21 -28.54 -15.87
N LYS A 122 -20.88 -28.58 -17.03
CA LYS A 122 -21.24 -29.87 -17.59
C LYS A 122 -19.93 -30.54 -17.89
N SER A 123 -19.53 -31.46 -17.01
CA SER A 123 -18.56 -32.47 -17.33
C SER A 123 -19.12 -33.18 -18.55
N ILE A 124 -18.55 -32.93 -19.72
CA ILE A 124 -18.78 -33.71 -20.91
C ILE A 124 -18.07 -35.03 -20.61
N GLU A 125 -18.83 -35.98 -20.13
CA GLU A 125 -18.41 -37.38 -20.08
C GLU A 125 -18.40 -37.85 -21.53
N ASN A 126 -17.29 -37.69 -22.24
CA ASN A 126 -17.05 -38.38 -23.49
C ASN A 126 -16.91 -39.85 -23.15
N LYS A 127 -18.04 -40.54 -23.21
CA LYS A 127 -18.04 -41.99 -23.44
C LYS A 127 -17.70 -42.15 -24.90
N ASP A 128 -16.43 -42.09 -25.22
CA ASP A 128 -15.93 -42.67 -26.49
C ASP A 128 -16.17 -44.16 -26.38
N THR A 129 -17.33 -44.57 -26.87
CA THR A 129 -17.55 -45.96 -27.23
C THR A 129 -16.60 -46.22 -28.39
N ASP A 130 -15.54 -46.90 -28.08
CA ASP A 130 -14.54 -47.43 -28.98
C ASP A 130 -15.22 -48.37 -29.98
N TYR A 131 -15.75 -47.84 -31.08
CA TYR A 131 -16.13 -48.62 -32.24
C TYR A 131 -14.83 -48.94 -32.98
N GLY A 132 -14.12 -49.92 -32.45
CA GLY A 132 -12.96 -50.46 -33.10
C GLY A 132 -13.30 -50.87 -34.53
N ILE A 133 -12.68 -50.21 -35.48
CA ILE A 133 -12.68 -50.59 -36.89
C ILE A 133 -11.98 -51.96 -36.94
N LYS A 134 -12.79 -53.02 -37.04
CA LYS A 134 -12.25 -54.35 -37.39
C LYS A 134 -11.77 -54.30 -38.81
N SER A 135 -10.52 -54.07 -39.03
CA SER A 135 -9.87 -54.30 -40.33
C SER A 135 -9.77 -55.79 -40.54
N SER A 136 -10.66 -56.34 -41.32
CA SER A 136 -10.53 -57.72 -41.80
C SER A 136 -9.57 -57.74 -42.97
N TYR A 137 -8.34 -58.11 -42.76
CA TYR A 137 -7.48 -58.59 -43.83
C TYR A 137 -7.65 -60.11 -43.98
N LYS A 138 -7.99 -60.49 -45.22
CA LYS A 138 -8.01 -61.88 -45.70
C LYS A 138 -6.66 -62.17 -46.31
#